data_7bb14424c071681fb7120f7965b1211d
#
_entry.id   7bb14424c071681fb7120f7965b1211d
#
_cell.length_a   1.000
_cell.length_b   1.000
_cell.length_c   1.000
_cell.angle_alpha   90.00
_cell.angle_beta   90.00
_cell.angle_gamma   90.00
#
_symmetry.space_group_name_H-M   'P 1'
#
loop_
_entity.id
_entity.type
_entity.pdbx_description
1 polymer ?
#
loop_
_entity_poly.entity_id
_entity_poly.type
_entity_poly.pdbx_seq_one_letter_code
_entity_poly.pdbx_strand_id
1 'polypeptide(L)'
;MDIIDYYKWRYATKIFDPNKKIPISEIEIIKESIRLAPTSYGLQLFKVIIIENQLKKEALRKFSFNQSQVSDASHLFIFCNSTKVFDKDIDSYIENKSLSQEIPIEKNKGYGDFLKKTLLNKSSEEISEWTKNQLYIALTHLMTACASLKIDSCPIEGFDTSKYNDYLDIDKKSLSAGVVAAIGYRSETDNSQYYKKVRKATKDIFEVD
;
A
#
# COMPACT_ATOMS: atom_id res chain seq x y z
N MET A 1 13.44 -2.51 20.79
CA MET A 1 12.04 -2.04 20.88
C MET A 1 11.16 -3.15 20.33
N ASP A 2 10.12 -3.57 21.06
CA ASP A 2 9.18 -4.61 20.65
C ASP A 2 8.26 -4.09 19.52
N ILE A 3 7.70 -4.98 18.72
CA ILE A 3 6.73 -4.65 17.66
C ILE A 3 5.55 -3.83 18.20
N ILE A 4 5.10 -4.13 19.41
CA ILE A 4 4.03 -3.41 20.09
C ILE A 4 4.41 -1.96 20.39
N ASP A 5 5.68 -1.69 20.68
CA ASP A 5 6.15 -0.31 20.91
C ASP A 5 6.07 0.53 19.65
N TYR A 6 6.37 -0.05 18.47
CA TYR A 6 6.19 0.63 17.20
C TYR A 6 4.71 0.96 16.93
N TYR A 7 3.80 0.05 17.22
CA TYR A 7 2.37 0.28 17.08
C TYR A 7 1.84 1.30 18.10
N LYS A 8 2.41 1.37 19.30
CA LYS A 8 2.10 2.41 20.28
C LYS A 8 2.65 3.77 19.85
N TRP A 9 3.84 3.82 19.26
CA TRP A 9 4.49 5.06 18.84
C TRP A 9 3.78 5.72 17.66
N ARG A 10 3.44 4.97 16.60
CA ARG A 10 2.86 5.50 15.38
C ARG A 10 1.43 6.01 15.60
N TYR A 11 1.08 7.08 14.93
CA TYR A 11 -0.32 7.56 14.78
C TYR A 11 -0.55 8.03 13.34
N ALA A 12 -1.78 8.42 12.98
CA ALA A 12 -2.07 9.02 11.68
C ALA A 12 -1.70 10.52 11.75
N THR A 13 -0.48 10.84 11.35
CA THR A 13 0.13 12.17 11.41
C THR A 13 -0.71 13.19 10.65
N LYS A 14 -1.03 14.31 11.27
CA LYS A 14 -1.90 15.35 10.70
C LYS A 14 -1.12 16.48 10.07
N ILE A 15 0.04 16.81 10.63
CA ILE A 15 0.90 17.89 10.14
C ILE A 15 2.32 17.34 9.98
N PHE A 16 2.79 17.29 8.73
CA PHE A 16 4.17 16.94 8.41
C PHE A 16 5.05 18.17 8.36
N ASP A 17 6.36 17.99 8.62
CA ASP A 17 7.37 19.01 8.38
C ASP A 17 7.79 18.95 6.89
N PRO A 18 7.42 19.92 6.06
CA PRO A 18 7.69 19.88 4.63
C PRO A 18 9.17 20.03 4.27
N ASN A 19 9.99 20.49 5.23
CA ASN A 19 11.43 20.70 5.04
C ASN A 19 12.25 19.46 5.31
N LYS A 20 11.69 18.45 6.01
CA LYS A 20 12.38 17.19 6.30
C LYS A 20 12.06 16.13 5.26
N LYS A 21 13.10 15.59 4.63
CA LYS A 21 13.00 14.52 3.63
C LYS A 21 13.55 13.21 4.17
N ILE A 22 12.91 12.11 3.78
CA ILE A 22 13.36 10.77 4.16
C ILE A 22 14.57 10.41 3.29
N PRO A 23 15.67 9.90 3.89
CA PRO A 23 16.82 9.42 3.13
C PRO A 23 16.44 8.28 2.17
N ILE A 24 17.09 8.22 1.02
CA ILE A 24 16.82 7.19 0.01
C ILE A 24 17.02 5.77 0.55
N SER A 25 18.00 5.57 1.41
CA SER A 25 18.25 4.26 2.05
C SER A 25 17.06 3.76 2.87
N GLU A 26 16.36 4.66 3.55
CA GLU A 26 15.16 4.32 4.33
C GLU A 26 13.95 4.07 3.41
N ILE A 27 13.85 4.82 2.30
CA ILE A 27 12.84 4.54 1.26
C ILE A 27 13.02 3.14 0.67
N GLU A 28 14.25 2.69 0.42
CA GLU A 28 14.50 1.33 -0.09
C GLU A 28 14.09 0.25 0.93
N ILE A 29 14.30 0.46 2.24
CA ILE A 29 13.82 -0.46 3.28
C ILE A 29 12.27 -0.52 3.26
N ILE A 30 11.61 0.62 3.15
CA ILE A 30 10.14 0.69 3.08
C ILE A 30 9.62 -0.03 1.82
N LYS A 31 10.25 0.19 0.67
CA LYS A 31 9.91 -0.51 -0.58
C LYS A 31 10.05 -2.02 -0.45
N GLU A 32 11.16 -2.48 0.14
CA GLU A 32 11.38 -3.92 0.37
C GLU A 32 10.35 -4.51 1.32
N SER A 33 9.99 -3.79 2.38
CA SER A 33 8.92 -4.20 3.29
C SER A 33 7.58 -4.39 2.56
N ILE A 34 7.21 -3.48 1.66
CA ILE A 34 6.01 -3.59 0.83
C ILE A 34 6.12 -4.80 -0.11
N ARG A 35 7.29 -5.00 -0.75
CA ARG A 35 7.54 -6.11 -1.68
C ARG A 35 7.38 -7.48 -1.01
N LEU A 36 7.73 -7.57 0.27
CA LEU A 36 7.63 -8.80 1.06
C LEU A 36 6.24 -9.03 1.66
N ALA A 37 5.28 -8.13 1.42
CA ALA A 37 3.92 -8.33 1.90
C ALA A 37 3.27 -9.56 1.25
N PRO A 38 2.63 -10.46 2.02
CA PRO A 38 1.92 -11.60 1.46
C PRO A 38 0.67 -11.16 0.72
N THR A 39 0.33 -11.89 -0.35
CA THR A 39 -0.90 -11.69 -1.11
C THR A 39 -1.56 -13.03 -1.42
N SER A 40 -2.84 -13.01 -1.77
CA SER A 40 -3.56 -14.21 -2.21
C SER A 40 -2.83 -14.85 -3.41
N TYR A 41 -2.57 -16.15 -3.30
CA TYR A 41 -1.81 -16.94 -4.29
C TYR A 41 -0.37 -16.44 -4.54
N GLY A 42 0.09 -15.38 -3.87
CA GLY A 42 1.40 -14.76 -4.11
C GLY A 42 1.48 -13.90 -5.37
N LEU A 43 0.36 -13.60 -6.02
CA LEU A 43 0.32 -12.94 -7.33
C LEU A 43 0.72 -11.46 -7.31
N GLN A 44 0.63 -10.78 -6.16
CA GLN A 44 0.97 -9.35 -6.00
C GLN A 44 0.33 -8.46 -7.08
N LEU A 45 -0.97 -8.63 -7.31
CA LEU A 45 -1.74 -7.91 -8.32
C LEU A 45 -2.00 -6.46 -7.90
N PHE A 46 -0.92 -5.73 -7.66
CA PHE A 46 -0.95 -4.32 -7.34
C PHE A 46 0.31 -3.61 -7.83
N LYS A 47 0.24 -2.29 -7.87
CA LYS A 47 1.40 -1.42 -8.10
C LYS A 47 1.39 -0.30 -7.07
N VAL A 48 2.57 0.13 -6.65
CA VAL A 48 2.73 1.32 -5.80
C VAL A 48 3.41 2.41 -6.59
N ILE A 49 2.76 3.56 -6.69
CA ILE A 49 3.31 4.77 -7.32
C ILE A 49 3.81 5.67 -6.20
N ILE A 50 5.07 6.06 -6.28
CA ILE A 50 5.71 6.92 -5.29
C ILE A 50 5.86 8.31 -5.89
N ILE A 51 5.31 9.32 -5.22
CA ILE A 51 5.36 10.72 -5.63
C ILE A 51 6.19 11.52 -4.63
N GLU A 52 7.30 12.05 -5.12
CA GLU A 52 8.18 12.97 -4.39
C GLU A 52 8.03 14.41 -4.90
N ASN A 53 7.72 14.57 -6.19
CA ASN A 53 7.60 15.87 -6.85
C ASN A 53 6.52 16.73 -6.19
N GLN A 54 6.89 17.93 -5.73
CA GLN A 54 6.02 18.83 -4.96
C GLN A 54 4.80 19.26 -5.76
N LEU A 55 4.96 19.65 -7.02
CA LEU A 55 3.84 20.11 -7.85
C LEU A 55 2.80 19.00 -8.07
N LYS A 56 3.26 17.76 -8.22
CA LYS A 56 2.35 16.60 -8.31
C LYS A 56 1.60 16.35 -7.00
N LYS A 57 2.27 16.46 -5.85
CA LYS A 57 1.63 16.33 -4.53
C LYS A 57 0.58 17.42 -4.31
N GLU A 58 0.87 18.67 -4.70
CA GLU A 58 -0.08 19.78 -4.62
C GLU A 58 -1.30 19.58 -5.53
N ALA A 59 -1.12 19.04 -6.73
CA ALA A 59 -2.22 18.66 -7.61
C ALA A 59 -3.10 17.57 -6.97
N LEU A 60 -2.49 16.51 -6.45
CA LEU A 60 -3.18 15.40 -5.79
C LEU A 60 -3.89 15.84 -4.50
N ARG A 61 -3.37 16.80 -3.77
CA ARG A 61 -4.02 17.40 -2.59
C ARG A 61 -5.42 17.92 -2.92
N LYS A 62 -5.60 18.56 -4.09
CA LYS A 62 -6.90 19.08 -4.54
C LYS A 62 -7.94 17.96 -4.70
N PHE A 63 -7.48 16.76 -5.07
CA PHE A 63 -8.32 15.57 -5.21
C PHE A 63 -8.46 14.77 -3.90
N SER A 64 -7.82 15.24 -2.82
CA SER A 64 -7.82 14.62 -1.50
C SER A 64 -8.45 15.53 -0.45
N PHE A 65 -9.54 16.21 -0.79
CA PHE A 65 -10.28 17.12 0.09
C PHE A 65 -9.37 18.15 0.79
N ASN A 66 -8.35 18.66 0.08
CA ASN A 66 -7.35 19.61 0.55
C ASN A 66 -6.55 19.17 1.79
N GLN A 67 -6.43 17.86 2.04
CA GLN A 67 -5.63 17.34 3.15
C GLN A 67 -4.16 17.72 2.97
N SER A 68 -3.61 18.50 3.91
CA SER A 68 -2.24 18.99 3.84
C SER A 68 -1.20 17.87 3.91
N GLN A 69 -1.54 16.74 4.51
CA GLN A 69 -0.67 15.55 4.56
C GLN A 69 -0.19 15.11 3.19
N VAL A 70 -1.03 15.28 2.14
CA VAL A 70 -0.72 14.88 0.78
C VAL A 70 0.41 15.72 0.17
N SER A 71 0.42 17.05 0.44
CA SER A 71 1.44 17.96 -0.09
C SER A 71 2.67 18.07 0.79
N ASP A 72 2.49 18.03 2.12
CA ASP A 72 3.53 18.41 3.07
C ASP A 72 4.42 17.24 3.48
N ALA A 73 3.97 16.00 3.31
CA ALA A 73 4.77 14.80 3.55
C ALA A 73 6.01 14.75 2.64
N SER A 74 7.03 14.02 3.05
CA SER A 74 8.22 13.76 2.25
C SER A 74 7.85 13.05 0.95
N HIS A 75 7.14 11.91 1.06
CA HIS A 75 6.69 11.08 -0.05
C HIS A 75 5.23 10.71 0.08
N LEU A 76 4.59 10.51 -1.07
CA LEU A 76 3.23 9.97 -1.16
C LEU A 76 3.29 8.62 -1.86
N PHE A 77 2.83 7.57 -1.19
CA PHE A 77 2.72 6.22 -1.72
C PHE A 77 1.26 5.96 -2.11
N ILE A 78 1.01 5.74 -3.39
CA ILE A 78 -0.32 5.47 -3.93
C ILE A 78 -0.38 3.99 -4.26
N PHE A 79 -1.13 3.23 -3.49
CA PHE A 79 -1.34 1.81 -3.71
C PHE A 79 -2.48 1.62 -4.71
N CYS A 80 -2.15 1.03 -5.85
CA CYS A 80 -3.08 0.81 -6.94
C CYS A 80 -3.33 -0.69 -7.09
N ASN A 81 -4.58 -1.12 -6.97
CA ASN A 81 -4.98 -2.50 -7.21
C ASN A 81 -5.23 -2.77 -8.70
N SER A 82 -5.03 -4.00 -9.12
CA SER A 82 -5.43 -4.46 -10.46
C SER A 82 -6.96 -4.57 -10.55
N THR A 83 -7.55 -4.07 -11.65
CA THR A 83 -8.98 -4.21 -11.94
C THR A 83 -9.28 -5.39 -12.86
N LYS A 84 -8.22 -6.02 -13.39
CA LYS A 84 -8.27 -7.24 -14.23
C LYS A 84 -7.07 -8.11 -13.96
N VAL A 85 -7.23 -9.41 -14.23
CA VAL A 85 -6.14 -10.39 -14.29
C VAL A 85 -5.99 -10.83 -15.73
N PHE A 86 -4.76 -10.93 -16.20
CA PHE A 86 -4.44 -11.42 -17.54
C PHE A 86 -3.65 -12.72 -17.45
N ASP A 87 -3.69 -13.55 -18.49
CA ASP A 87 -2.89 -14.78 -18.60
C ASP A 87 -1.41 -14.51 -18.27
N LYS A 88 -0.85 -13.44 -18.82
CA LYS A 88 0.55 -13.03 -18.60
C LYS A 88 0.91 -12.79 -17.13
N ASP A 89 -0.04 -12.34 -16.29
CA ASP A 89 0.22 -12.09 -14.88
C ASP A 89 0.44 -13.40 -14.14
N ILE A 90 -0.34 -14.41 -14.51
CA ILE A 90 -0.24 -15.77 -13.98
C ILE A 90 1.02 -16.47 -14.53
N ASP A 91 1.25 -16.37 -15.84
CA ASP A 91 2.42 -17.00 -16.47
C ASP A 91 3.72 -16.45 -15.90
N SER A 92 3.85 -15.12 -15.77
CA SER A 92 5.02 -14.47 -15.14
C SER A 92 5.20 -14.90 -13.67
N TYR A 93 4.09 -15.08 -12.92
CA TYR A 93 4.17 -15.58 -11.56
C TYR A 93 4.68 -17.03 -11.52
N ILE A 94 4.21 -17.91 -12.41
CA ILE A 94 4.66 -19.30 -12.50
C ILE A 94 6.14 -19.40 -12.89
N GLU A 95 6.59 -18.57 -13.83
CA GLU A 95 8.00 -18.47 -14.21
C GLU A 95 8.86 -18.03 -13.01
N ASN A 96 8.48 -16.93 -12.36
CA ASN A 96 9.21 -16.41 -11.19
C ASN A 96 9.23 -17.41 -10.04
N LYS A 97 8.12 -18.11 -9.79
CA LYS A 97 8.03 -19.16 -8.78
C LYS A 97 9.00 -20.30 -9.11
N SER A 98 9.02 -20.76 -10.35
CA SER A 98 9.88 -21.85 -10.80
C SER A 98 11.35 -21.47 -10.67
N LEU A 99 11.73 -20.26 -11.08
CA LEU A 99 13.09 -19.74 -10.95
C LEU A 99 13.51 -19.59 -9.48
N SER A 100 12.67 -18.95 -8.65
CA SER A 100 13.02 -18.69 -7.25
C SER A 100 13.10 -19.94 -6.38
N GLN A 101 12.36 -20.99 -6.74
CA GLN A 101 12.33 -22.27 -6.01
C GLN A 101 13.21 -23.33 -6.65
N GLU A 102 13.87 -23.05 -7.77
CA GLU A 102 14.69 -23.99 -8.54
C GLU A 102 13.90 -25.25 -8.94
N ILE A 103 12.62 -25.08 -9.28
CA ILE A 103 11.71 -26.14 -9.67
C ILE A 103 11.42 -26.03 -11.18
N PRO A 104 11.50 -27.14 -11.96
CA PRO A 104 11.12 -27.12 -13.37
C PRO A 104 9.70 -26.59 -13.57
N ILE A 105 9.53 -25.73 -14.59
CA ILE A 105 8.25 -25.02 -14.84
C ILE A 105 7.08 -25.97 -15.07
N GLU A 106 7.36 -27.15 -15.66
CA GLU A 106 6.37 -28.20 -15.93
C GLU A 106 5.67 -28.68 -14.64
N LYS A 107 6.39 -28.68 -13.51
CA LYS A 107 5.82 -29.04 -12.21
C LYS A 107 4.87 -27.99 -11.65
N ASN A 108 4.99 -26.74 -12.08
CA ASN A 108 4.12 -25.64 -11.66
C ASN A 108 2.97 -25.35 -12.65
N LYS A 109 2.98 -25.98 -13.84
CA LYS A 109 1.99 -25.74 -14.91
C LYS A 109 0.55 -25.98 -14.43
N GLY A 110 0.27 -27.10 -13.77
CA GLY A 110 -1.07 -27.41 -13.25
C GLY A 110 -1.58 -26.36 -12.24
N TYR A 111 -0.69 -25.75 -11.47
CA TYR A 111 -1.06 -24.64 -10.59
C TYR A 111 -1.39 -23.37 -11.39
N GLY A 112 -0.65 -23.09 -12.46
CA GLY A 112 -0.96 -21.99 -13.38
C GLY A 112 -2.33 -22.16 -14.04
N ASP A 113 -2.65 -23.35 -14.53
CA ASP A 113 -3.94 -23.68 -15.13
C ASP A 113 -5.10 -23.52 -14.13
N PHE A 114 -4.90 -23.95 -12.88
CA PHE A 114 -5.86 -23.73 -11.78
C PHE A 114 -6.10 -22.24 -11.55
N LEU A 115 -5.04 -21.42 -11.46
CA LEU A 115 -5.16 -19.98 -11.26
C LEU A 115 -5.90 -19.29 -12.42
N LYS A 116 -5.58 -19.65 -13.66
CA LYS A 116 -6.26 -19.13 -14.85
C LYS A 116 -7.75 -19.48 -14.81
N LYS A 117 -8.10 -20.72 -14.54
CA LYS A 117 -9.49 -21.15 -14.40
C LYS A 117 -10.24 -20.39 -13.30
N THR A 118 -9.56 -20.10 -12.20
CA THR A 118 -10.17 -19.46 -11.02
C THR A 118 -10.37 -17.97 -11.20
N LEU A 119 -9.43 -17.28 -11.87
CA LEU A 119 -9.37 -15.81 -11.85
C LEU A 119 -9.83 -15.16 -13.17
N LEU A 120 -9.57 -15.77 -14.33
CA LEU A 120 -9.89 -15.13 -15.61
C LEU A 120 -11.37 -15.05 -15.91
N ASN A 121 -12.21 -15.83 -15.23
CA ASN A 121 -13.67 -15.82 -15.38
C ASN A 121 -14.37 -14.82 -14.44
N LYS A 122 -13.63 -14.14 -13.56
CA LYS A 122 -14.19 -13.15 -12.65
C LYS A 122 -14.44 -11.82 -13.35
N SER A 123 -15.49 -11.11 -12.91
CA SER A 123 -15.76 -9.76 -13.38
C SER A 123 -14.65 -8.77 -12.91
N SER A 124 -14.58 -7.61 -13.57
CA SER A 124 -13.63 -6.56 -13.16
C SER A 124 -13.92 -6.04 -11.77
N GLU A 125 -15.19 -6.02 -11.35
CA GLU A 125 -15.62 -5.62 -10.02
C GLU A 125 -15.13 -6.60 -8.96
N GLU A 126 -15.32 -7.91 -9.18
CA GLU A 126 -14.85 -8.98 -8.28
C GLU A 126 -13.32 -8.96 -8.15
N ILE A 127 -12.60 -8.78 -9.26
CA ILE A 127 -11.14 -8.69 -9.24
C ILE A 127 -10.70 -7.43 -8.50
N SER A 128 -11.32 -6.29 -8.78
CA SER A 128 -10.96 -5.01 -8.16
C SER A 128 -11.17 -5.05 -6.64
N GLU A 129 -12.30 -5.59 -6.16
CA GLU A 129 -12.57 -5.73 -4.74
C GLU A 129 -11.57 -6.68 -4.08
N TRP A 130 -11.34 -7.84 -4.65
CA TRP A 130 -10.41 -8.84 -4.14
C TRP A 130 -8.97 -8.33 -4.08
N THR A 131 -8.49 -7.64 -5.11
CA THR A 131 -7.12 -7.10 -5.15
C THR A 131 -6.97 -5.87 -4.24
N LYS A 132 -8.03 -5.06 -4.10
CA LYS A 132 -8.03 -3.91 -3.18
C LYS A 132 -7.83 -4.33 -1.73
N ASN A 133 -8.43 -5.44 -1.28
CA ASN A 133 -8.24 -5.94 0.08
C ASN A 133 -6.78 -6.26 0.39
N GLN A 134 -5.99 -6.67 -0.60
CA GLN A 134 -4.58 -7.00 -0.44
C GLN A 134 -3.67 -5.77 -0.31
N LEU A 135 -4.13 -4.60 -0.78
CA LEU A 135 -3.40 -3.34 -0.58
C LEU A 135 -3.24 -3.00 0.89
N TYR A 136 -4.23 -3.32 1.74
CA TYR A 136 -4.18 -3.04 3.18
C TYR A 136 -3.15 -3.89 3.91
N ILE A 137 -2.85 -5.09 3.39
CA ILE A 137 -1.73 -5.88 3.89
C ILE A 137 -0.42 -5.17 3.57
N ALA A 138 -0.21 -4.77 2.31
CA ALA A 138 0.98 -4.04 1.87
C ALA A 138 1.14 -2.68 2.58
N LEU A 139 0.03 -1.96 2.78
CA LEU A 139 -0.01 -0.72 3.55
C LEU A 139 0.41 -0.92 5.02
N THR A 140 -0.01 -2.03 5.65
CA THR A 140 0.39 -2.36 7.02
C THR A 140 1.90 -2.61 7.09
N HIS A 141 2.49 -3.26 6.10
CA HIS A 141 3.94 -3.43 5.99
C HIS A 141 4.66 -2.09 5.89
N LEU A 142 4.19 -1.17 5.03
CA LEU A 142 4.71 0.21 4.96
C LEU A 142 4.66 0.88 6.33
N MET A 143 3.49 0.88 6.99
CA MET A 143 3.32 1.58 8.27
C MET A 143 4.20 1.00 9.38
N THR A 144 4.41 -0.31 9.38
CA THR A 144 5.29 -0.99 10.35
C THR A 144 6.75 -0.65 10.10
N ALA A 145 7.20 -0.69 8.85
CA ALA A 145 8.55 -0.29 8.47
C ALA A 145 8.81 1.19 8.81
N CYS A 146 7.89 2.10 8.48
CA CYS A 146 8.00 3.49 8.87
C CYS A 146 8.15 3.65 10.39
N ALA A 147 7.31 2.97 11.17
CA ALA A 147 7.37 3.07 12.63
C ALA A 147 8.71 2.56 13.21
N SER A 148 9.28 1.49 12.64
CA SER A 148 10.58 0.96 13.06
C SER A 148 11.73 1.91 12.75
N LEU A 149 11.63 2.67 11.68
CA LEU A 149 12.59 3.69 11.26
C LEU A 149 12.32 5.08 11.88
N LYS A 150 11.29 5.21 12.75
CA LYS A 150 10.85 6.50 13.30
C LYS A 150 10.40 7.50 12.23
N ILE A 151 9.88 6.99 11.14
CA ILE A 151 9.22 7.75 10.08
C ILE A 151 7.72 7.76 10.36
N ASP A 152 7.11 8.92 10.27
CA ASP A 152 5.68 9.10 10.44
C ASP A 152 4.90 8.70 9.18
N SER A 153 3.69 8.18 9.40
CA SER A 153 2.82 7.78 8.30
C SER A 153 1.36 8.12 8.57
N CYS A 154 0.66 8.53 7.52
CA CYS A 154 -0.78 8.75 7.53
C CYS A 154 -1.42 7.97 6.38
N PRO A 155 -2.18 6.89 6.65
CA PRO A 155 -3.01 6.25 5.63
C PRO A 155 -4.21 7.15 5.32
N ILE A 156 -4.57 7.24 4.04
CA ILE A 156 -5.60 8.14 3.53
C ILE A 156 -6.51 7.35 2.59
N GLU A 157 -7.80 7.29 2.93
CA GLU A 157 -8.89 6.78 2.08
C GLU A 157 -9.73 7.93 1.50
N GLY A 158 -9.66 9.10 2.11
CA GLY A 158 -10.39 10.28 1.71
C GLY A 158 -9.76 10.98 0.51
N PHE A 159 -10.01 10.45 -0.69
CA PHE A 159 -9.63 11.06 -1.98
C PHE A 159 -10.61 10.63 -3.08
N ASP A 160 -10.62 11.38 -4.17
CA ASP A 160 -11.39 11.08 -5.38
C ASP A 160 -10.60 10.11 -6.26
N THR A 161 -10.98 8.83 -6.23
CA THR A 161 -10.31 7.76 -6.99
C THR A 161 -10.29 8.04 -8.49
N SER A 162 -11.39 8.53 -9.09
CA SER A 162 -11.45 8.80 -10.51
C SER A 162 -10.44 9.86 -10.91
N LYS A 163 -10.38 10.98 -10.17
CA LYS A 163 -9.41 12.04 -10.45
C LYS A 163 -7.95 11.60 -10.24
N TYR A 164 -7.70 10.72 -9.27
CA TYR A 164 -6.38 10.11 -9.10
C TYR A 164 -6.01 9.25 -10.30
N ASN A 165 -6.94 8.40 -10.75
CA ASN A 165 -6.73 7.51 -11.88
C ASN A 165 -6.46 8.31 -13.17
N ASP A 166 -7.27 9.33 -13.43
CA ASP A 166 -7.12 10.22 -14.58
C ASP A 166 -5.78 10.96 -14.55
N TYR A 167 -5.45 11.58 -13.41
CA TYR A 167 -4.22 12.36 -13.24
C TYR A 167 -2.95 11.51 -13.41
N LEU A 168 -3.00 10.24 -12.98
CA LEU A 168 -1.88 9.31 -13.02
C LEU A 168 -1.89 8.42 -14.28
N ASP A 169 -2.91 8.54 -15.13
CA ASP A 169 -3.11 7.74 -16.35
C ASP A 169 -2.99 6.21 -16.08
N ILE A 170 -3.65 5.74 -15.02
CA ILE A 170 -3.54 4.35 -14.58
C ILE A 170 -4.70 3.44 -15.02
N ASP A 171 -5.86 3.97 -15.37
CA ASP A 171 -6.99 3.18 -15.87
C ASP A 171 -6.62 2.39 -17.14
N LYS A 172 -5.84 3.00 -18.03
CA LYS A 172 -5.31 2.34 -19.24
C LYS A 172 -4.41 1.13 -18.94
N LYS A 173 -3.93 1.02 -17.70
CA LYS A 173 -3.08 -0.08 -17.22
C LYS A 173 -3.89 -1.13 -16.43
N SER A 174 -5.21 -1.03 -16.44
CA SER A 174 -6.11 -1.84 -15.61
C SER A 174 -5.76 -1.75 -14.11
N LEU A 175 -5.43 -0.54 -13.65
CA LEU A 175 -5.13 -0.21 -12.27
C LEU A 175 -6.12 0.83 -11.75
N SER A 176 -6.38 0.80 -10.45
CA SER A 176 -7.16 1.82 -9.75
C SER A 176 -6.51 2.19 -8.43
N ALA A 177 -6.46 3.48 -8.09
CA ALA A 177 -5.98 3.94 -6.81
C ALA A 177 -6.92 3.46 -5.68
N GLY A 178 -6.41 2.62 -4.78
CA GLY A 178 -7.22 2.01 -3.71
C GLY A 178 -7.02 2.65 -2.34
N VAL A 179 -5.78 3.00 -2.00
CA VAL A 179 -5.43 3.67 -0.75
C VAL A 179 -4.11 4.43 -0.91
N VAL A 180 -3.96 5.50 -0.16
CA VAL A 180 -2.77 6.37 -0.20
C VAL A 180 -2.10 6.38 1.18
N ALA A 181 -0.78 6.48 1.21
CA ALA A 181 -0.02 6.74 2.43
C ALA A 181 0.90 7.94 2.24
N ALA A 182 0.73 8.96 3.05
CA ALA A 182 1.67 10.06 3.20
C ALA A 182 2.72 9.67 4.24
N ILE A 183 4.01 9.79 3.93
CA ILE A 183 5.11 9.47 4.85
C ILE A 183 6.12 10.61 4.94
N GLY A 184 6.69 10.81 6.13
CA GLY A 184 7.60 11.91 6.40
C GLY A 184 7.91 12.02 7.89
N TYR A 185 8.21 13.22 8.35
CA TYR A 185 8.44 13.50 9.74
C TYR A 185 7.36 14.46 10.25
N ARG A 186 6.81 14.18 11.44
CA ARG A 186 5.81 15.05 12.07
C ARG A 186 6.36 16.43 12.34
N SER A 187 5.51 17.46 12.20
CA SER A 187 5.78 18.78 12.69
C SER A 187 5.66 18.81 14.23
N GLU A 188 6.45 19.66 14.88
CA GLU A 188 6.31 19.95 16.30
C GLU A 188 4.93 20.54 16.64
N THR A 189 4.28 21.17 15.66
CA THR A 189 2.93 21.75 15.81
C THR A 189 1.80 20.74 15.67
N ASP A 190 2.10 19.46 15.36
CA ASP A 190 1.07 18.42 15.31
C ASP A 190 0.69 17.96 16.73
N ASN A 191 -0.33 18.61 17.29
CA ASN A 191 -0.83 18.28 18.63
C ASN A 191 -1.39 16.84 18.74
N SER A 192 -1.73 16.21 17.60
CA SER A 192 -2.25 14.82 17.58
C SER A 192 -1.24 13.80 18.12
N GLN A 193 0.05 14.14 18.12
CA GLN A 193 1.12 13.29 18.68
C GLN A 193 0.96 13.04 20.19
N TYR A 194 0.29 13.92 20.90
CA TYR A 194 0.09 13.85 22.36
C TYR A 194 -1.20 13.14 22.76
N TYR A 195 -2.09 12.83 21.80
CA TYR A 195 -3.36 12.19 22.09
C TYR A 195 -3.20 10.69 22.35
N LYS A 196 -3.89 10.22 23.37
CA LYS A 196 -3.96 8.78 23.65
C LYS A 196 -4.70 8.05 22.52
N LYS A 197 -4.20 6.87 22.15
CA LYS A 197 -4.89 6.00 21.19
C LYS A 197 -6.21 5.50 21.75
N VAL A 198 -7.28 5.67 20.99
CA VAL A 198 -8.57 5.08 21.28
C VAL A 198 -8.66 3.73 20.59
N ARG A 199 -8.89 2.66 21.33
CA ARG A 199 -9.11 1.29 20.85
C ARG A 199 -10.17 0.63 21.70
N LYS A 200 -10.91 -0.29 21.11
CA LYS A 200 -11.84 -1.17 21.86
C LYS A 200 -11.07 -2.00 22.88
N ALA A 201 -11.76 -2.47 23.91
CA ALA A 201 -11.18 -3.44 24.84
C ALA A 201 -10.93 -4.78 24.12
N THR A 202 -9.93 -5.54 24.59
CA THR A 202 -9.55 -6.83 23.99
C THR A 202 -10.76 -7.78 23.87
N LYS A 203 -11.59 -7.87 24.90
CA LYS A 203 -12.81 -8.69 24.93
C LYS A 203 -13.86 -8.32 23.87
N ASP A 204 -13.81 -7.07 23.33
CA ASP A 204 -14.76 -6.61 22.32
C ASP A 204 -14.25 -6.85 20.89
N ILE A 205 -13.04 -7.39 20.76
CA ILE A 205 -12.39 -7.70 19.47
C ILE A 205 -12.16 -9.19 19.32
N PHE A 206 -11.84 -9.89 20.41
CA PHE A 206 -11.51 -11.32 20.39
C PHE A 206 -12.56 -12.12 21.13
N GLU A 207 -13.00 -13.19 20.49
CA GLU A 207 -13.81 -14.27 21.05
C GLU A 207 -12.94 -15.54 21.00
N VAL A 208 -12.94 -16.28 22.09
CA VAL A 208 -12.20 -17.54 22.22
C VAL A 208 -13.21 -18.60 22.63
N ASP A 209 -13.40 -19.62 21.79
CA ASP A 209 -14.27 -20.78 22.02
C ASP A 209 -13.57 -21.83 22.91
#